data_bd38b9ab52a958c68f75a05e0e121159
#
_entry.id   bd38b9ab52a958c68f75a05e0e121159
#
_cell.length_a   1.000
_cell.length_b   1.000
_cell.length_c   1.000
_cell.angle_alpha   90.00
_cell.angle_beta   90.00
_cell.angle_gamma   90.00
#
_symmetry.space_group_name_H-M   'P 1'
#
loop_
_entity.id
_entity.type
_entity.pdbx_description
1 polymer ?
#
loop_
_entity_poly.entity_id
_entity_poly.type
_entity_poly.pdbx_seq_one_letter_code
_entity_poly.pdbx_strand_id
1 'polypeptide(L)'
;HALDRRQRQMCIRDRFIPEYKGMSSFPGRIMHSHDFRDAEEFRDKNVIVLGSSYSAEDVALQCNKYGAKSVTIGYRHNPMGFKWPSGMKEVYYLDRLEGNKAIFKDGTEQEADVIILCTGYLHHFPFLNEKLSLKTHNRLYPPKLYKGVVWQDNHKLMYLGMQDQFHTFNMFDCQAWFARDVIMNKIKIPNDSEIEKDISKWVSMEEKLENPDQMIDFQTEYTKELHDMS
;
A
#
# COMPACT_ATOMS: atom_id res chain seq x y z
N HIS A 1 29.67 1.57 -2.60
CA HIS A 1 29.16 0.17 -2.52
C HIS A 1 28.11 -0.07 -1.43
N ALA A 2 28.10 0.64 -0.28
CA ALA A 2 27.10 0.49 0.78
C ALA A 2 25.76 1.16 0.42
N LEU A 3 25.78 2.29 -0.28
CA LEU A 3 24.60 2.99 -0.80
C LEU A 3 23.87 2.17 -1.86
N ASP A 4 24.61 1.47 -2.72
CA ASP A 4 24.08 0.62 -3.78
C ASP A 4 23.31 -0.61 -3.21
N ARG A 5 23.77 -1.17 -2.09
CA ARG A 5 23.06 -2.27 -1.40
C ARG A 5 21.76 -1.82 -0.73
N ARG A 6 21.72 -0.64 -0.13
CA ARG A 6 20.48 -0.06 0.44
C ARG A 6 19.46 0.25 -0.63
N GLN A 7 19.88 0.78 -1.78
CA GLN A 7 19.00 1.00 -2.92
C GLN A 7 18.43 -0.32 -3.46
N ARG A 8 19.23 -1.39 -3.55
CA ARG A 8 18.75 -2.69 -4.04
C ARG A 8 17.72 -3.36 -3.14
N GLN A 9 17.80 -3.18 -1.82
CA GLN A 9 16.80 -3.70 -0.87
C GLN A 9 15.50 -2.88 -0.86
N MET A 10 15.55 -1.60 -1.24
CA MET A 10 14.37 -0.72 -1.31
C MET A 10 13.60 -0.81 -2.64
N CYS A 11 14.15 -1.48 -3.66
CA CYS A 11 13.60 -1.51 -5.02
C CYS A 11 12.42 -2.49 -5.22
N ILE A 12 12.00 -3.25 -4.21
CA ILE A 12 10.86 -4.19 -4.34
C ILE A 12 9.51 -3.47 -4.31
N ARG A 13 9.47 -2.27 -3.74
CA ARG A 13 8.29 -1.41 -3.73
C ARG A 13 8.65 -0.01 -4.19
N ASP A 14 8.19 0.34 -5.37
CA ASP A 14 8.35 1.69 -5.90
C ASP A 14 7.21 2.59 -5.45
N ARG A 15 7.48 3.87 -5.23
CA ARG A 15 6.48 4.85 -4.80
C ARG A 15 5.44 5.02 -5.90
N PHE A 16 4.18 4.95 -5.56
CA PHE A 16 3.13 5.31 -6.49
C PHE A 16 2.91 6.83 -6.46
N ILE A 17 3.36 7.51 -7.49
CA ILE A 17 3.20 8.95 -7.67
C ILE A 17 2.16 9.17 -8.76
N PRO A 18 0.89 9.49 -8.40
CA PRO A 18 -0.14 9.81 -9.39
C PRO A 18 0.16 11.15 -10.05
N GLU A 19 -0.21 11.28 -11.31
CA GLU A 19 -0.11 12.54 -12.04
C GLU A 19 -1.42 13.34 -11.88
N TYR A 20 -1.27 14.61 -11.50
CA TYR A 20 -2.36 15.58 -11.45
C TYR A 20 -2.06 16.75 -12.39
N LYS A 21 -3.10 17.26 -13.04
CA LYS A 21 -2.97 18.47 -13.86
C LYS A 21 -2.45 19.63 -13.00
N GLY A 22 -1.43 20.34 -13.47
CA GLY A 22 -0.81 21.44 -12.75
C GLY A 22 0.25 21.07 -11.70
N MET A 23 0.53 19.77 -11.51
CA MET A 23 1.51 19.30 -10.53
C MET A 23 2.93 19.83 -10.80
N SER A 24 3.34 19.89 -12.07
CA SER A 24 4.67 20.38 -12.48
C SER A 24 4.87 21.89 -12.30
N SER A 25 3.78 22.64 -12.20
CA SER A 25 3.79 24.11 -12.01
C SER A 25 3.42 24.53 -10.59
N PHE A 26 3.20 23.58 -9.69
CA PHE A 26 2.89 23.87 -8.30
C PHE A 26 4.10 24.53 -7.60
N PRO A 27 3.94 25.73 -7.01
CA PRO A 27 5.07 26.46 -6.45
C PRO A 27 5.51 25.93 -5.07
N GLY A 28 4.68 25.13 -4.42
CA GLY A 28 4.97 24.52 -3.13
C GLY A 28 5.76 23.21 -3.25
N ARG A 29 5.87 22.50 -2.14
CA ARG A 29 6.58 21.21 -2.09
C ARG A 29 5.62 20.05 -2.32
N ILE A 30 5.97 19.15 -3.22
CA ILE A 30 5.32 17.84 -3.36
C ILE A 30 6.30 16.75 -2.94
N MET A 31 5.86 15.84 -2.08
CA MET A 31 6.67 14.72 -1.63
C MET A 31 5.84 13.47 -1.42
N HIS A 32 6.44 12.30 -1.51
CA HIS A 32 5.82 11.04 -1.10
C HIS A 32 6.03 10.82 0.40
N SER A 33 5.08 10.16 1.07
CA SER A 33 5.20 9.80 2.50
C SER A 33 6.45 9.00 2.84
N HIS A 34 7.01 8.29 1.85
CA HIS A 34 8.31 7.64 1.98
C HIS A 34 9.45 8.60 2.38
N ASP A 35 9.40 9.84 1.95
CA ASP A 35 10.42 10.87 2.23
C ASP A 35 10.11 11.70 3.48
N PHE A 36 8.94 11.53 4.06
CA PHE A 36 8.55 12.16 5.31
C PHE A 36 9.47 11.70 6.46
N ARG A 37 10.01 12.66 7.21
CA ARG A 37 10.92 12.40 8.34
C ARG A 37 10.46 13.10 9.58
N ASP A 38 10.02 14.35 9.45
CA ASP A 38 9.68 15.23 10.56
C ASP A 38 8.53 16.15 10.14
N ALA A 39 7.60 16.39 11.03
CA ALA A 39 6.46 17.27 10.81
C ALA A 39 6.73 18.73 11.21
N GLU A 40 7.82 19.01 11.94
CA GLU A 40 8.17 20.39 12.35
C GLU A 40 8.43 21.30 11.16
N GLU A 41 8.93 20.76 10.05
CA GLU A 41 9.15 21.52 8.81
C GLU A 41 7.86 22.07 8.17
N PHE A 42 6.69 21.58 8.58
CA PHE A 42 5.39 22.00 8.06
C PHE A 42 4.62 22.94 8.99
N ARG A 43 5.27 23.44 10.05
CA ARG A 43 4.70 24.45 10.94
C ARG A 43 4.23 25.68 10.15
N ASP A 44 3.03 26.18 10.51
CA ASP A 44 2.37 27.32 9.89
C ASP A 44 2.04 27.16 8.39
N LYS A 45 2.12 25.94 7.83
CA LYS A 45 1.81 25.62 6.43
C LYS A 45 0.45 25.01 6.25
N ASN A 46 -0.14 25.25 5.07
CA ASN A 46 -1.32 24.56 4.60
C ASN A 46 -0.86 23.24 3.95
N VAL A 47 -1.14 22.12 4.60
CA VAL A 47 -0.70 20.79 4.17
C VAL A 47 -1.88 20.02 3.58
N ILE A 48 -1.68 19.44 2.40
CA ILE A 48 -2.60 18.48 1.80
C ILE A 48 -1.95 17.10 1.85
N VAL A 49 -2.68 16.13 2.41
CA VAL A 49 -2.29 14.72 2.47
C VAL A 49 -3.20 13.95 1.52
N LEU A 50 -2.64 13.28 0.51
CA LEU A 50 -3.42 12.51 -0.47
C LEU A 50 -3.33 11.01 -0.18
N GLY A 51 -4.43 10.45 0.26
CA GLY A 51 -4.61 9.05 0.68
C GLY A 51 -5.55 8.96 1.87
N SER A 52 -6.10 7.77 2.12
CA SER A 52 -7.02 7.48 3.22
C SER A 52 -6.74 6.14 3.89
N SER A 53 -5.48 5.86 4.18
CA SER A 53 -5.02 4.69 4.90
C SER A 53 -4.05 5.11 6.01
N TYR A 54 -3.52 4.16 6.77
CA TYR A 54 -2.67 4.37 7.96
C TYR A 54 -1.56 5.42 7.77
N SER A 55 -0.86 5.42 6.62
CA SER A 55 0.17 6.43 6.37
C SER A 55 -0.40 7.84 6.28
N ALA A 56 -1.60 8.00 5.72
CA ALA A 56 -2.25 9.30 5.62
C ALA A 56 -2.72 9.79 6.99
N GLU A 57 -3.27 8.90 7.81
CA GLU A 57 -3.67 9.19 9.19
C GLU A 57 -2.47 9.68 10.01
N ASP A 58 -1.40 8.87 10.07
CA ASP A 58 -0.20 9.19 10.86
C ASP A 58 0.44 10.52 10.44
N VAL A 59 0.66 10.70 9.14
CA VAL A 59 1.29 11.91 8.61
C VAL A 59 0.42 13.14 8.88
N ALA A 60 -0.89 13.04 8.64
CA ALA A 60 -1.81 14.14 8.85
C ALA A 60 -1.89 14.56 10.33
N LEU A 61 -1.99 13.57 11.24
CA LEU A 61 -2.01 13.83 12.68
C LEU A 61 -0.70 14.44 13.16
N GLN A 62 0.45 13.98 12.66
CA GLN A 62 1.74 14.56 13.01
C GLN A 62 1.85 16.01 12.51
N CYS A 63 1.47 16.30 11.25
CA CYS A 63 1.46 17.66 10.74
C CYS A 63 0.61 18.60 11.60
N ASN A 64 -0.61 18.17 11.97
CA ASN A 64 -1.47 18.97 12.86
C ASN A 64 -0.85 19.14 14.26
N LYS A 65 -0.33 18.06 14.86
CA LYS A 65 0.30 18.08 16.19
C LYS A 65 1.50 19.04 16.26
N TYR A 66 2.29 19.13 15.19
CA TYR A 66 3.47 19.97 15.13
C TYR A 66 3.20 21.37 14.57
N GLY A 67 1.92 21.75 14.43
CA GLY A 67 1.51 23.14 14.22
C GLY A 67 1.36 23.54 12.76
N ALA A 68 1.01 22.62 11.88
CA ALA A 68 0.53 23.01 10.55
C ALA A 68 -0.68 23.93 10.68
N LYS A 69 -0.76 24.95 9.83
CA LYS A 69 -1.88 25.93 9.82
C LYS A 69 -3.21 25.27 9.49
N SER A 70 -3.18 24.33 8.54
CA SER A 70 -4.33 23.48 8.20
C SER A 70 -3.83 22.16 7.61
N VAL A 71 -4.61 21.09 7.82
CA VAL A 71 -4.35 19.79 7.22
C VAL A 71 -5.61 19.30 6.51
N THR A 72 -5.52 19.09 5.20
CA THR A 72 -6.62 18.60 4.38
C THR A 72 -6.25 17.22 3.84
N ILE A 73 -7.09 16.23 4.12
CA ILE A 73 -6.87 14.83 3.70
C ILE A 73 -7.76 14.53 2.51
N GLY A 74 -7.16 14.22 1.36
CA GLY A 74 -7.87 13.87 0.14
C GLY A 74 -8.06 12.36 0.02
N TYR A 75 -9.30 11.87 0.11
CA TYR A 75 -9.63 10.45 -0.06
C TYR A 75 -10.17 10.14 -1.47
N ARG A 76 -9.96 8.91 -1.95
CA ARG A 76 -10.38 8.49 -3.31
C ARG A 76 -11.70 7.72 -3.32
N HIS A 77 -11.91 6.82 -2.40
CA HIS A 77 -13.12 5.97 -2.34
C HIS A 77 -14.00 6.36 -1.16
N ASN A 78 -13.52 6.13 0.05
CA ASN A 78 -14.23 6.42 1.27
C ASN A 78 -13.38 7.30 2.19
N PRO A 79 -14.00 8.26 2.91
CA PRO A 79 -13.31 8.95 3.99
C PRO A 79 -12.97 7.95 5.10
N MET A 80 -11.94 8.26 5.89
CA MET A 80 -11.63 7.47 7.09
C MET A 80 -12.72 7.64 8.15
N GLY A 81 -13.44 8.77 8.13
CA GLY A 81 -14.59 9.00 8.97
C GLY A 81 -14.27 9.25 10.45
N PHE A 82 -13.02 9.60 10.75
CA PHE A 82 -12.61 9.90 12.11
C PHE A 82 -13.08 11.27 12.57
N LYS A 83 -13.23 11.42 13.87
CA LYS A 83 -13.42 12.73 14.50
C LYS A 83 -12.08 13.45 14.58
N TRP A 84 -11.74 14.17 13.54
CA TRP A 84 -10.47 14.87 13.43
C TRP A 84 -10.33 16.03 14.42
N PRO A 85 -9.09 16.33 14.88
CA PRO A 85 -8.79 17.54 15.62
C PRO A 85 -9.14 18.82 14.83
N SER A 86 -9.24 19.95 15.55
CA SER A 86 -9.41 21.26 14.93
C SER A 86 -8.28 21.55 13.93
N GLY A 87 -8.62 22.16 12.80
CA GLY A 87 -7.66 22.45 11.73
C GLY A 87 -7.49 21.32 10.71
N MET A 88 -8.13 20.16 10.93
CA MET A 88 -8.10 19.02 10.01
C MET A 88 -9.48 18.77 9.39
N LYS A 89 -9.49 18.34 8.12
CA LYS A 89 -10.70 17.91 7.41
C LYS A 89 -10.40 16.87 6.35
N GLU A 90 -11.40 16.08 6.00
CA GLU A 90 -11.37 15.19 4.83
C GLU A 90 -12.15 15.83 3.68
N VAL A 91 -11.64 15.66 2.45
CA VAL A 91 -12.27 16.11 1.21
C VAL A 91 -12.18 15.01 0.16
N TYR A 92 -13.09 15.06 -0.82
CA TYR A 92 -13.01 14.10 -1.91
C TYR A 92 -11.77 14.37 -2.79
N TYR A 93 -11.37 13.44 -3.57
CA TYR A 93 -10.19 13.31 -4.38
C TYR A 93 -9.70 14.60 -5.08
N LEU A 94 -8.38 14.83 -5.07
CA LEU A 94 -7.76 15.94 -5.81
C LEU A 94 -8.05 15.80 -7.31
N ASP A 95 -8.52 16.87 -7.93
CA ASP A 95 -8.72 16.95 -9.38
C ASP A 95 -7.50 17.57 -10.08
N ARG A 96 -7.11 18.77 -9.64
CA ARG A 96 -6.00 19.50 -10.23
C ARG A 96 -5.40 20.55 -9.29
N LEU A 97 -4.28 21.10 -9.71
CA LEU A 97 -3.61 22.23 -9.08
C LEU A 97 -3.62 23.45 -10.02
N GLU A 98 -3.93 24.61 -9.47
CA GLU A 98 -3.88 25.90 -10.14
C GLU A 98 -3.07 26.90 -9.29
N GLY A 99 -1.80 27.14 -9.68
CA GLY A 99 -0.86 27.87 -8.83
C GLY A 99 -0.69 27.18 -7.48
N ASN A 100 -0.94 27.90 -6.40
CA ASN A 100 -0.92 27.36 -5.02
C ASN A 100 -2.25 26.78 -4.55
N LYS A 101 -3.27 26.70 -5.41
CA LYS A 101 -4.58 26.15 -5.06
C LYS A 101 -4.72 24.70 -5.50
N ALA A 102 -5.17 23.87 -4.59
CA ALA A 102 -5.67 22.53 -4.87
C ALA A 102 -7.18 22.57 -5.06
N ILE A 103 -7.65 22.01 -6.15
CA ILE A 103 -9.06 21.92 -6.52
C ILE A 103 -9.46 20.45 -6.46
N PHE A 104 -10.48 20.14 -5.67
CA PHE A 104 -10.97 18.79 -5.45
C PHE A 104 -12.20 18.50 -6.32
N LYS A 105 -12.49 17.23 -6.56
CA LYS A 105 -13.60 16.81 -7.44
C LYS A 105 -15.00 17.15 -6.93
N ASP A 106 -15.12 17.44 -5.66
CA ASP A 106 -16.37 17.94 -5.05
C ASP A 106 -16.55 19.47 -5.18
N GLY A 107 -15.62 20.13 -5.87
CA GLY A 107 -15.60 21.59 -6.04
C GLY A 107 -14.96 22.36 -4.88
N THR A 108 -14.50 21.69 -3.84
CA THR A 108 -13.75 22.31 -2.74
C THR A 108 -12.42 22.86 -3.26
N GLU A 109 -12.05 24.07 -2.83
CA GLU A 109 -10.75 24.68 -3.09
C GLU A 109 -9.99 24.91 -1.79
N GLN A 110 -8.67 24.72 -1.84
CA GLN A 110 -7.78 24.93 -0.69
C GLN A 110 -6.43 25.46 -1.15
N GLU A 111 -5.91 26.48 -0.50
CA GLU A 111 -4.51 26.85 -0.63
C GLU A 111 -3.62 25.76 -0.07
N ALA A 112 -2.52 25.48 -0.73
CA ALA A 112 -1.53 24.48 -0.34
C ALA A 112 -0.12 25.05 -0.43
N ASP A 113 0.64 24.82 0.62
CA ASP A 113 2.08 25.05 0.64
C ASP A 113 2.84 23.74 0.43
N VAL A 114 2.22 22.62 0.86
CA VAL A 114 2.81 21.29 0.80
C VAL A 114 1.75 20.25 0.44
N ILE A 115 2.13 19.31 -0.43
CA ILE A 115 1.33 18.13 -0.77
C ILE A 115 2.16 16.88 -0.41
N ILE A 116 1.59 16.02 0.44
CA ILE A 116 2.21 14.76 0.84
C ILE A 116 1.40 13.61 0.25
N LEU A 117 2.04 12.83 -0.63
CA LEU A 117 1.43 11.70 -1.29
C LEU A 117 1.53 10.47 -0.41
N CYS A 118 0.45 10.10 0.24
CA CYS A 118 0.26 8.84 0.98
C CYS A 118 -0.44 7.81 0.08
N THR A 119 0.03 7.71 -1.15
CA THR A 119 -0.62 6.99 -2.25
C THR A 119 -0.15 5.54 -2.38
N GLY A 120 0.73 5.09 -1.46
CA GLY A 120 1.22 3.72 -1.41
C GLY A 120 2.33 3.43 -2.42
N TYR A 121 2.50 2.15 -2.71
CA TYR A 121 3.63 1.64 -3.48
C TYR A 121 3.16 0.66 -4.55
N LEU A 122 3.97 0.53 -5.59
CA LEU A 122 3.86 -0.52 -6.60
C LEU A 122 4.93 -1.59 -6.36
N HIS A 123 4.60 -2.84 -6.65
CA HIS A 123 5.61 -3.89 -6.68
C HIS A 123 6.56 -3.66 -7.84
N HIS A 124 7.85 -3.63 -7.56
CA HIS A 124 8.90 -3.39 -8.54
C HIS A 124 10.06 -4.35 -8.34
N PHE A 125 10.35 -5.15 -9.34
CA PHE A 125 11.39 -6.18 -9.31
C PHE A 125 12.38 -5.98 -10.46
N PRO A 126 13.27 -4.97 -10.40
CA PRO A 126 14.15 -4.62 -11.51
C PRO A 126 15.17 -5.71 -11.87
N PHE A 127 15.36 -6.67 -10.97
CA PHE A 127 16.26 -7.83 -11.15
C PHE A 127 15.55 -9.06 -11.73
N LEU A 128 14.24 -9.02 -11.91
CA LEU A 128 13.47 -10.11 -12.52
C LEU A 128 13.09 -9.77 -13.96
N ASN A 129 13.02 -10.81 -14.78
CA ASN A 129 12.40 -10.68 -16.09
C ASN A 129 10.93 -10.27 -15.92
N GLU A 130 10.42 -9.46 -16.83
CA GLU A 130 9.06 -8.93 -16.78
C GLU A 130 7.98 -10.02 -16.65
N LYS A 131 8.20 -11.18 -17.26
CA LYS A 131 7.29 -12.33 -17.18
C LYS A 131 7.25 -12.99 -15.80
N LEU A 132 8.27 -12.76 -14.98
CA LEU A 132 8.36 -13.27 -13.62
C LEU A 132 8.00 -12.22 -12.56
N SER A 133 7.78 -10.97 -12.97
CA SER A 133 7.50 -9.87 -12.06
C SER A 133 6.04 -9.88 -11.65
N LEU A 134 5.77 -9.89 -10.35
CA LEU A 134 4.44 -9.73 -9.80
C LEU A 134 3.95 -8.31 -10.10
N LYS A 135 2.91 -8.18 -10.93
CA LYS A 135 2.28 -6.92 -11.33
C LYS A 135 0.92 -6.82 -10.66
N THR A 136 0.90 -6.46 -9.40
CA THR A 136 -0.36 -6.27 -8.69
C THR A 136 -0.25 -5.04 -7.78
N HIS A 137 -1.40 -4.41 -7.54
CA HIS A 137 -1.53 -3.41 -6.49
C HIS A 137 -1.53 -4.11 -5.13
N ASN A 138 -1.44 -3.31 -4.07
CA ASN A 138 -1.56 -3.82 -2.71
C ASN A 138 -2.93 -4.52 -2.53
N ARG A 139 -2.90 -5.82 -2.26
CA ARG A 139 -4.06 -6.70 -2.10
C ARG A 139 -3.83 -7.65 -0.94
N LEU A 140 -4.92 -8.15 -0.35
CA LEU A 140 -4.85 -9.18 0.69
C LEU A 140 -4.44 -10.53 0.12
N TYR A 141 -4.76 -10.82 -1.15
CA TYR A 141 -4.33 -12.02 -1.85
C TYR A 141 -3.84 -11.71 -3.26
N PRO A 142 -2.52 -11.79 -3.54
CA PRO A 142 -1.98 -11.56 -4.86
C PRO A 142 -2.40 -12.65 -5.85
N PRO A 143 -2.97 -12.30 -7.00
CA PRO A 143 -3.23 -13.27 -8.06
C PRO A 143 -1.93 -13.90 -8.54
N LYS A 144 -2.00 -15.12 -9.09
CA LYS A 144 -0.88 -15.94 -9.57
C LYS A 144 0.07 -16.51 -8.49
N LEU A 145 -0.23 -16.31 -7.22
CA LEU A 145 0.54 -16.93 -6.15
C LEU A 145 -0.26 -18.02 -5.46
N TYR A 146 0.09 -19.28 -5.71
CA TYR A 146 -0.47 -20.41 -4.95
C TYR A 146 -0.11 -20.26 -3.48
N LYS A 147 -1.11 -20.36 -2.62
CA LYS A 147 -1.00 -20.06 -1.19
C LYS A 147 -0.37 -18.69 -0.91
N GLY A 148 -0.58 -17.71 -1.81
CA GLY A 148 0.01 -16.37 -1.69
C GLY A 148 1.54 -16.33 -1.73
N VAL A 149 2.20 -17.44 -2.07
CA VAL A 149 3.66 -17.60 -1.99
C VAL A 149 4.28 -18.12 -3.29
N VAL A 150 3.81 -19.24 -3.84
CA VAL A 150 4.47 -19.92 -4.96
C VAL A 150 3.94 -19.40 -6.29
N TRP A 151 4.83 -18.97 -7.18
CA TRP A 151 4.46 -18.50 -8.50
C TRP A 151 3.82 -19.60 -9.34
N GLN A 152 2.62 -19.34 -9.86
CA GLN A 152 1.82 -20.31 -10.60
C GLN A 152 2.55 -20.90 -11.82
N ASP A 153 3.24 -20.05 -12.58
CA ASP A 153 3.88 -20.45 -13.84
C ASP A 153 5.31 -21.00 -13.66
N ASN A 154 5.87 -20.90 -12.44
CA ASN A 154 7.19 -21.43 -12.10
C ASN A 154 7.31 -21.68 -10.60
N HIS A 155 7.10 -22.91 -10.18
CA HIS A 155 7.10 -23.29 -8.76
C HIS A 155 8.47 -23.17 -8.05
N LYS A 156 9.53 -22.83 -8.78
CA LYS A 156 10.86 -22.51 -8.19
C LYS A 156 10.96 -21.04 -7.77
N LEU A 157 10.00 -20.21 -8.15
CA LEU A 157 9.93 -18.82 -7.76
C LEU A 157 8.89 -18.65 -6.65
N MET A 158 9.31 -18.05 -5.55
CA MET A 158 8.45 -17.78 -4.41
C MET A 158 8.53 -16.31 -4.04
N TYR A 159 7.38 -15.73 -3.69
CA TYR A 159 7.24 -14.38 -3.19
C TYR A 159 6.72 -14.43 -1.76
N LEU A 160 7.37 -13.74 -0.84
CA LEU A 160 6.94 -13.64 0.55
C LEU A 160 6.64 -12.18 0.89
N GLY A 161 5.59 -11.96 1.68
CA GLY A 161 5.24 -10.63 2.16
C GLY A 161 4.66 -9.69 1.09
N MET A 162 4.03 -10.22 0.04
CA MET A 162 3.50 -9.40 -1.06
C MET A 162 2.08 -8.89 -0.81
N GLN A 163 1.40 -9.41 0.20
CA GLN A 163 0.06 -9.01 0.57
C GLN A 163 0.03 -7.66 1.32
N ASP A 164 -1.12 -7.00 1.31
CA ASP A 164 -1.49 -6.04 2.33
C ASP A 164 -1.69 -6.76 3.67
N GLN A 165 -1.36 -6.13 4.80
CA GLN A 165 -1.06 -6.89 6.01
C GLN A 165 -1.70 -6.29 7.25
N PHE A 166 -2.54 -7.09 7.91
CA PHE A 166 -3.00 -6.87 9.28
C PHE A 166 -2.18 -7.70 10.29
N HIS A 167 -1.79 -8.92 9.91
CA HIS A 167 -1.01 -9.86 10.75
C HIS A 167 0.42 -10.03 10.23
N THR A 168 1.16 -8.94 10.10
CA THR A 168 2.44 -8.86 9.38
C THR A 168 3.43 -9.98 9.73
N PHE A 169 3.84 -10.09 10.99
CA PHE A 169 4.88 -11.03 11.39
C PHE A 169 4.41 -12.48 11.36
N ASN A 170 3.23 -12.75 11.89
CA ASN A 170 2.65 -14.10 11.89
C ASN A 170 2.48 -14.63 10.47
N MET A 171 2.01 -13.78 9.56
CA MET A 171 1.86 -14.15 8.16
C MET A 171 3.20 -14.44 7.49
N PHE A 172 4.24 -13.64 7.77
CA PHE A 172 5.58 -13.87 7.22
C PHE A 172 6.18 -15.18 7.71
N ASP A 173 6.02 -15.48 8.99
CA ASP A 173 6.50 -16.74 9.55
C ASP A 173 5.78 -17.93 8.91
N CYS A 174 4.46 -17.91 8.78
CA CYS A 174 3.69 -18.97 8.13
C CYS A 174 4.08 -19.13 6.65
N GLN A 175 4.27 -18.04 5.91
CA GLN A 175 4.76 -18.09 4.54
C GLN A 175 6.16 -18.67 4.43
N ALA A 176 7.05 -18.30 5.34
CA ALA A 176 8.42 -18.81 5.37
C ALA A 176 8.45 -20.30 5.71
N TRP A 177 7.64 -20.78 6.65
CA TRP A 177 7.51 -22.19 6.98
C TRP A 177 6.94 -22.99 5.82
N PHE A 178 5.87 -22.52 5.19
CA PHE A 178 5.30 -23.13 3.99
C PHE A 178 6.35 -23.22 2.86
N ALA A 179 7.04 -22.11 2.55
CA ALA A 179 8.08 -22.09 1.54
C ALA A 179 9.23 -23.08 1.85
N ARG A 180 9.68 -23.12 3.12
CA ARG A 180 10.67 -24.10 3.60
C ARG A 180 10.22 -25.53 3.33
N ASP A 181 8.98 -25.86 3.69
CA ASP A 181 8.50 -27.23 3.62
C ASP A 181 8.22 -27.67 2.17
N VAL A 182 7.87 -26.73 1.29
CA VAL A 182 7.86 -26.95 -0.17
C VAL A 182 9.27 -27.24 -0.70
N ILE A 183 10.26 -26.41 -0.35
CA ILE A 183 11.67 -26.60 -0.77
C ILE A 183 12.24 -27.93 -0.26
N MET A 184 11.86 -28.33 0.94
CA MET A 184 12.28 -29.60 1.54
C MET A 184 11.48 -30.82 1.06
N ASN A 185 10.54 -30.64 0.10
CA ASN A 185 9.63 -31.67 -0.42
C ASN A 185 8.73 -32.34 0.66
N LYS A 186 8.48 -31.67 1.78
CA LYS A 186 7.53 -32.12 2.78
C LYS A 186 6.09 -31.79 2.33
N ILE A 187 5.91 -30.64 1.68
CA ILE A 187 4.67 -30.24 1.02
C ILE A 187 4.86 -30.36 -0.48
N LYS A 188 3.98 -31.11 -1.13
CA LYS A 188 3.98 -31.26 -2.59
C LYS A 188 3.08 -30.20 -3.20
N ILE A 189 3.62 -29.50 -4.19
CA ILE A 189 2.80 -28.56 -5.00
C ILE A 189 1.83 -29.39 -5.85
N PRO A 190 0.53 -29.09 -5.84
CA PRO A 190 -0.46 -29.79 -6.62
C PRO A 190 -0.33 -29.48 -8.12
N ASN A 191 -1.20 -30.08 -8.93
CA ASN A 191 -1.24 -29.79 -10.37
C ASN A 191 -1.80 -28.37 -10.66
N ASP A 192 -1.58 -27.89 -11.89
CA ASP A 192 -1.95 -26.54 -12.30
C ASP A 192 -3.43 -26.22 -12.11
N SER A 193 -4.32 -27.20 -12.35
CA SER A 193 -5.78 -27.01 -12.17
C SER A 193 -6.16 -26.82 -10.70
N GLU A 194 -5.50 -27.51 -9.78
CA GLU A 194 -5.71 -27.35 -8.35
C GLU A 194 -5.13 -26.04 -7.83
N ILE A 195 -3.98 -25.62 -8.34
CA ILE A 195 -3.37 -24.31 -8.10
C ILE A 195 -4.33 -23.19 -8.51
N GLU A 196 -4.86 -23.27 -9.74
CA GLU A 196 -5.77 -22.26 -10.27
C GLU A 196 -7.07 -22.17 -9.46
N LYS A 197 -7.61 -23.30 -9.02
CA LYS A 197 -8.78 -23.33 -8.13
C LYS A 197 -8.50 -22.67 -6.79
N ASP A 198 -7.37 -22.95 -6.19
CA ASP A 198 -6.98 -22.35 -4.91
C ASP A 198 -6.82 -20.83 -5.02
N ILE A 199 -6.10 -20.37 -6.03
CA ILE A 199 -5.94 -18.93 -6.29
C ILE A 199 -7.30 -18.26 -6.51
N SER A 200 -8.15 -18.86 -7.36
CA SER A 200 -9.47 -18.33 -7.67
C SER A 200 -10.39 -18.28 -6.44
N LYS A 201 -10.30 -19.28 -5.55
CA LYS A 201 -11.02 -19.30 -4.27
C LYS A 201 -10.66 -18.04 -3.46
N TRP A 202 -9.38 -17.82 -3.20
CA TRP A 202 -8.91 -16.71 -2.36
C TRP A 202 -9.19 -15.34 -2.98
N VAL A 203 -8.96 -15.18 -4.28
CA VAL A 203 -9.28 -13.94 -5.01
C VAL A 203 -10.78 -13.64 -4.93
N SER A 204 -11.64 -14.64 -5.16
CA SER A 204 -13.10 -14.44 -5.08
C SER A 204 -13.60 -14.17 -3.66
N MET A 205 -12.91 -14.66 -2.63
CA MET A 205 -13.21 -14.32 -1.24
C MET A 205 -12.85 -12.86 -0.95
N GLU A 206 -11.64 -12.42 -1.37
CA GLU A 206 -11.19 -11.03 -1.20
C GLU A 206 -12.14 -10.03 -1.86
N GLU A 207 -12.62 -10.33 -3.06
CA GLU A 207 -13.52 -9.44 -3.82
C GLU A 207 -14.90 -9.21 -3.18
N LYS A 208 -15.25 -10.03 -2.20
CA LYS A 208 -16.53 -9.94 -1.45
C LYS A 208 -16.39 -9.21 -0.10
N LEU A 209 -15.19 -8.80 0.26
CA LEU A 209 -14.96 -8.12 1.53
C LEU A 209 -15.46 -6.68 1.46
N GLU A 210 -16.25 -6.29 2.44
CA GLU A 210 -16.93 -4.99 2.47
C GLU A 210 -16.38 -4.05 3.56
N ASN A 211 -15.71 -4.59 4.56
CA ASN A 211 -15.26 -3.82 5.72
C ASN A 211 -13.95 -4.35 6.31
N PRO A 212 -13.27 -3.56 7.16
CA PRO A 212 -11.99 -3.94 7.76
C PRO A 212 -12.04 -5.21 8.63
N ASP A 213 -13.13 -5.46 9.34
CA ASP A 213 -13.24 -6.65 10.20
C ASP A 213 -13.21 -7.93 9.34
N GLN A 214 -13.95 -7.94 8.24
CA GLN A 214 -13.90 -9.05 7.28
C GLN A 214 -12.51 -9.23 6.65
N MET A 215 -11.75 -8.15 6.44
CA MET A 215 -10.37 -8.22 5.93
C MET A 215 -9.43 -8.86 6.95
N ILE A 216 -9.62 -8.55 8.23
CA ILE A 216 -8.87 -9.16 9.33
C ILE A 216 -9.18 -10.66 9.44
N ASP A 217 -10.46 -11.03 9.39
CA ASP A 217 -10.91 -12.42 9.43
C ASP A 217 -10.37 -13.22 8.24
N PHE A 218 -10.44 -12.66 7.03
CA PHE A 218 -9.87 -13.24 5.83
C PHE A 218 -8.37 -13.55 5.99
N GLN A 219 -7.61 -12.61 6.51
CA GLN A 219 -6.17 -12.80 6.69
C GLN A 219 -5.85 -13.76 7.84
N THR A 220 -6.71 -13.83 8.85
CA THR A 220 -6.63 -14.82 9.93
C THR A 220 -6.85 -16.24 9.37
N GLU A 221 -7.87 -16.43 8.55
CA GLU A 221 -8.15 -17.71 7.89
C GLU A 221 -6.99 -18.13 6.98
N TYR A 222 -6.47 -17.21 6.16
CA TYR A 222 -5.31 -17.44 5.30
C TYR A 222 -4.07 -17.87 6.11
N THR A 223 -3.74 -17.14 7.16
CA THR A 223 -2.57 -17.42 8.01
C THR A 223 -2.72 -18.79 8.70
N LYS A 224 -3.92 -19.10 9.18
CA LYS A 224 -4.23 -20.39 9.78
C LYS A 224 -4.09 -21.54 8.78
N GLU A 225 -4.59 -21.38 7.56
CA GLU A 225 -4.45 -22.42 6.51
C GLU A 225 -2.97 -22.73 6.24
N LEU A 226 -2.11 -21.70 6.14
CA LEU A 226 -0.67 -21.92 5.96
C LEU A 226 0.00 -22.61 7.18
N HIS A 227 -0.39 -22.20 8.38
CA HIS A 227 0.10 -22.80 9.62
C HIS A 227 -0.25 -24.29 9.69
N ASP A 228 -1.49 -24.65 9.37
CA ASP A 228 -1.99 -26.03 9.44
C ASP A 228 -1.36 -26.95 8.38
N MET A 229 -0.76 -26.37 7.34
CA MET A 229 -0.04 -27.07 6.27
C MET A 229 1.45 -27.32 6.58
N SER A 230 2.04 -26.58 7.54
CA SER A 230 3.50 -26.52 7.80
C SER A 230 3.93 -27.28 9.08
#